data_dc552b2abf1528619b748c5b76737974
#
_entry.id   dc552b2abf1528619b748c5b76737974
#
_cell.length_a   1.000
_cell.length_b   1.000
_cell.length_c   1.000
_cell.angle_alpha   90.00
_cell.angle_beta   90.00
_cell.angle_gamma   90.00
#
_symmetry.space_group_name_H-M   'P 1'
#
loop_
_entity.id
_entity.type
_entity.pdbx_description
1 polymer ?
#
loop_
_entity_poly.entity_id
_entity_poly.type
_entity_poly.pdbx_seq_one_letter_code
_entity_poly.pdbx_strand_id
1 'polypeptide(L)'
;ATIASMFGLEDKVDELMAGFDARIQTLADFAADKTAVVGMCTSGGFNVLGNDGRCSIIGKEIGFENIGVDANIDTSTHGNEASFEFVVEKNPDYIFAMDRDAAIGTDGAQMAQEILENELVKSTDAYKNGHIVYLAHPNVWYTAEGGIQALSEMLSDLENALL
;
A
#
# COMPACT_ATOMS: atom_id res chain seq x y z
N ALA A 1 1.14 17.77 18.48
CA ALA A 1 0.57 18.89 19.26
C ALA A 1 1.52 19.31 20.39
N THR A 2 1.92 18.41 21.29
CA THR A 2 2.73 18.77 22.49
C THR A 2 4.08 19.42 22.14
N ILE A 3 4.79 18.94 21.12
CA ILE A 3 6.07 19.53 20.69
C ILE A 3 5.85 20.88 20.04
N ALA A 4 4.81 21.05 19.23
CA ALA A 4 4.50 22.31 18.58
C ALA A 4 4.17 23.41 19.58
N SER A 5 3.48 23.10 20.68
CA SER A 5 3.14 24.06 21.73
C SER A 5 4.38 24.61 22.47
N MET A 6 5.45 23.80 22.56
CA MET A 6 6.73 24.24 23.14
C MET A 6 7.45 25.33 22.32
N PHE A 7 7.09 25.46 21.05
CA PHE A 7 7.72 26.38 20.09
C PHE A 7 6.75 27.42 19.52
N GLY A 8 5.49 27.44 19.98
CA GLY A 8 4.46 28.35 19.47
C GLY A 8 4.12 28.12 17.99
N LEU A 9 4.11 26.86 17.57
CA LEU A 9 3.89 26.44 16.17
C LEU A 9 2.55 25.70 15.99
N GLU A 10 1.62 25.83 16.93
CA GLU A 10 0.34 25.13 16.92
C GLU A 10 -0.45 25.42 15.63
N ASP A 11 -0.59 26.69 15.28
CA ASP A 11 -1.35 27.10 14.07
C ASP A 11 -0.79 26.46 12.79
N LYS A 12 0.55 26.32 12.69
CA LYS A 12 1.19 25.68 11.55
C LYS A 12 0.95 24.18 11.51
N VAL A 13 0.92 23.54 12.66
CA VAL A 13 0.61 22.11 12.75
C VAL A 13 -0.84 21.86 12.40
N ASP A 14 -1.74 22.70 12.90
CA ASP A 14 -3.18 22.58 12.62
C ASP A 14 -3.48 22.79 11.13
N GLU A 15 -2.86 23.77 10.48
CA GLU A 15 -2.97 23.99 9.04
C GLU A 15 -2.45 22.79 8.23
N LEU A 16 -1.31 22.24 8.65
CA LEU A 16 -0.69 21.11 7.98
C LEU A 16 -1.51 19.83 8.14
N MET A 17 -2.06 19.59 9.33
CA MET A 17 -2.97 18.46 9.60
C MET A 17 -4.26 18.57 8.80
N ALA A 18 -4.86 19.77 8.75
CA ALA A 18 -6.04 20.02 7.94
C ALA A 18 -5.78 19.75 6.43
N GLY A 19 -4.58 20.07 5.96
CA GLY A 19 -4.15 19.76 4.60
C GLY A 19 -4.07 18.24 4.35
N PHE A 20 -3.54 17.47 5.29
CA PHE A 20 -3.52 16.01 5.19
C PHE A 20 -4.93 15.41 5.26
N ASP A 21 -5.76 15.89 6.16
CA ASP A 21 -7.15 15.43 6.30
C ASP A 21 -7.93 15.61 4.99
N ALA A 22 -7.75 16.76 4.32
CA ALA A 22 -8.39 17.02 3.02
C ALA A 22 -7.90 16.06 1.92
N ARG A 23 -6.60 15.75 1.87
CA ARG A 23 -6.03 14.78 0.93
C ARG A 23 -6.54 13.36 1.20
N ILE A 24 -6.53 12.97 2.46
CA ILE A 24 -7.06 11.67 2.89
C ILE A 24 -8.54 11.55 2.54
N GLN A 25 -9.34 12.61 2.76
CA GLN A 25 -10.76 12.59 2.41
C GLN A 25 -10.99 12.43 0.91
N THR A 26 -10.20 13.10 0.08
CA THR A 26 -10.30 12.96 -1.39
C THR A 26 -10.01 11.52 -1.83
N LEU A 27 -8.97 10.91 -1.26
CA LEU A 27 -8.64 9.51 -1.52
C LEU A 27 -9.69 8.55 -0.95
N ALA A 28 -10.26 8.86 0.22
CA ALA A 28 -11.33 8.06 0.84
C ALA A 28 -12.61 8.08 0.01
N ASP A 29 -12.96 9.22 -0.55
CA ASP A 29 -14.12 9.34 -1.46
C ASP A 29 -13.90 8.48 -2.73
N PHE A 30 -12.67 8.40 -3.22
CA PHE A 30 -12.31 7.52 -4.33
C PHE A 30 -12.36 6.04 -3.94
N ALA A 31 -11.84 5.70 -2.75
CA ALA A 31 -11.72 4.33 -2.26
C ALA A 31 -13.05 3.72 -1.81
N ALA A 32 -14.08 4.54 -1.61
CA ALA A 32 -15.38 4.09 -1.14
C ALA A 32 -15.94 2.93 -2.00
N ASP A 33 -16.37 1.88 -1.32
CA ASP A 33 -16.92 0.66 -1.94
C ASP A 33 -15.94 -0.11 -2.86
N LYS A 34 -14.63 0.14 -2.75
CA LYS A 34 -13.62 -0.58 -3.51
C LYS A 34 -12.82 -1.54 -2.63
N THR A 35 -12.66 -2.76 -3.14
CA THR A 35 -11.83 -3.79 -2.50
C THR A 35 -10.38 -3.69 -2.95
N ALA A 36 -9.47 -4.00 -2.05
CA ALA A 36 -8.05 -4.02 -2.35
C ALA A 36 -7.32 -5.20 -1.69
N VAL A 37 -6.28 -5.67 -2.33
CA VAL A 37 -5.23 -6.47 -1.72
C VAL A 37 -3.98 -5.61 -1.65
N VAL A 38 -3.38 -5.55 -0.47
CA VAL A 38 -2.10 -4.89 -0.25
C VAL A 38 -1.05 -5.97 -0.03
N GLY A 39 0.08 -5.87 -0.68
CA GLY A 39 1.13 -6.86 -0.52
C GLY A 39 2.53 -6.32 -0.67
N MET A 40 3.47 -7.10 -0.17
CA MET A 40 4.90 -6.83 -0.21
C MET A 40 5.59 -7.80 -1.13
N CYS A 41 6.30 -7.28 -2.13
CA CYS A 41 7.16 -8.06 -3.00
C CYS A 41 8.56 -8.18 -2.38
N THR A 42 9.04 -9.40 -2.23
CA THR A 42 10.38 -9.69 -1.72
C THR A 42 10.84 -11.08 -2.16
N SER A 43 12.12 -11.21 -2.46
CA SER A 43 12.74 -12.50 -2.85
C SER A 43 11.99 -13.25 -3.97
N GLY A 44 11.47 -12.51 -4.94
CA GLY A 44 10.69 -13.06 -6.05
C GLY A 44 9.25 -13.46 -5.69
N GLY A 45 8.75 -13.07 -4.52
CA GLY A 45 7.42 -13.43 -4.06
C GLY A 45 6.54 -12.28 -3.63
N PHE A 46 5.25 -12.54 -3.51
CA PHE A 46 4.22 -11.59 -3.07
C PHE A 46 3.60 -12.06 -1.76
N ASN A 47 3.67 -11.23 -0.72
CA ASN A 47 3.11 -11.53 0.60
C ASN A 47 1.96 -10.56 0.89
N VAL A 48 0.77 -11.09 1.10
CA VAL A 48 -0.41 -10.28 1.45
C VAL A 48 -0.25 -9.69 2.84
N LEU A 49 -0.57 -8.40 2.97
CA LEU A 49 -0.50 -7.62 4.20
C LEU A 49 -1.90 -7.32 4.73
N GLY A 50 -2.05 -7.38 6.06
CA GLY A 50 -3.23 -6.90 6.77
C GLY A 50 -3.17 -5.39 7.06
N ASN A 51 -4.05 -4.95 7.96
CA ASN A 51 -4.13 -3.54 8.36
C ASN A 51 -3.31 -3.21 9.64
N ASP A 52 -2.52 -4.14 10.16
CA ASP A 52 -1.82 -3.97 11.43
C ASP A 52 -0.30 -3.79 11.27
N GLY A 53 0.13 -3.12 10.23
CA GLY A 53 1.54 -2.92 9.97
C GLY A 53 1.78 -2.00 8.77
N ARG A 54 2.81 -2.31 8.02
CA ARG A 54 3.19 -1.55 6.83
C ARG A 54 2.05 -1.44 5.84
N CYS A 55 1.94 -0.28 5.22
CA CYS A 55 0.89 0.05 4.26
C CYS A 55 -0.53 0.10 4.84
N SER A 56 -0.69 0.05 6.16
CA SER A 56 -2.00 0.05 6.83
C SER A 56 -2.83 1.32 6.53
N ILE A 57 -2.19 2.41 6.18
CA ILE A 57 -2.84 3.67 5.75
C ILE A 57 -3.84 3.44 4.62
N ILE A 58 -3.57 2.51 3.69
CA ILE A 58 -4.43 2.20 2.54
C ILE A 58 -5.81 1.71 3.00
N GLY A 59 -5.86 0.84 4.00
CA GLY A 59 -7.13 0.34 4.55
C GLY A 59 -7.70 1.19 5.69
N LYS A 60 -6.85 1.64 6.61
CA LYS A 60 -7.31 2.33 7.84
C LYS A 60 -7.71 3.79 7.62
N GLU A 61 -6.87 4.55 6.93
CA GLU A 61 -7.07 5.99 6.75
C GLU A 61 -7.75 6.31 5.43
N ILE A 62 -7.31 5.68 4.33
CA ILE A 62 -7.89 5.87 3.00
C ILE A 62 -9.20 5.11 2.84
N GLY A 63 -9.34 3.94 3.46
CA GLY A 63 -10.62 3.23 3.56
C GLY A 63 -10.92 2.25 2.42
N PHE A 64 -9.91 1.79 1.67
CA PHE A 64 -10.09 0.61 0.83
C PHE A 64 -10.45 -0.58 1.72
N GLU A 65 -11.41 -1.40 1.29
CA GLU A 65 -11.67 -2.68 1.93
C GLU A 65 -10.49 -3.63 1.66
N ASN A 66 -9.54 -3.69 2.61
CA ASN A 66 -8.42 -4.61 2.51
C ASN A 66 -8.87 -6.03 2.82
N ILE A 67 -9.15 -6.79 1.78
CA ILE A 67 -9.60 -8.19 1.89
C ILE A 67 -8.51 -9.16 2.32
N GLY A 68 -7.27 -8.68 2.49
CA GLY A 68 -6.16 -9.43 3.06
C GLY A 68 -6.12 -9.47 4.59
N VAL A 69 -6.98 -8.72 5.30
CA VAL A 69 -6.96 -8.60 6.77
C VAL A 69 -7.13 -9.95 7.47
N ASP A 70 -8.03 -10.79 6.97
CA ASP A 70 -8.33 -12.11 7.52
C ASP A 70 -7.68 -13.25 6.72
N ALA A 71 -6.77 -12.93 5.82
CA ALA A 71 -6.05 -13.91 5.03
C ALA A 71 -5.04 -14.65 5.93
N ASN A 72 -5.47 -15.75 6.51
CA ASN A 72 -4.62 -16.70 7.21
C ASN A 72 -3.76 -17.49 6.20
N ILE A 73 -2.97 -16.77 5.40
CA ILE A 73 -2.09 -17.38 4.42
C ILE A 73 -0.84 -17.85 5.14
N ASP A 74 -0.68 -19.16 5.28
CA ASP A 74 0.55 -19.76 5.77
C ASP A 74 1.64 -19.65 4.71
N THR A 75 2.41 -18.57 4.79
CA THR A 75 3.54 -18.31 3.90
C THR A 75 4.75 -19.20 4.19
N SER A 76 4.72 -19.98 5.27
CA SER A 76 5.85 -20.82 5.69
C SER A 76 6.00 -22.09 4.87
N THR A 77 4.91 -22.61 4.32
CA THR A 77 4.89 -23.92 3.63
C THR A 77 4.58 -23.83 2.13
N HIS A 78 3.80 -22.83 1.69
CA HIS A 78 3.36 -22.69 0.30
C HIS A 78 3.67 -21.31 -0.31
N GLY A 79 4.32 -20.45 0.44
CA GLY A 79 4.91 -19.18 0.00
C GLY A 79 4.02 -18.36 -0.93
N ASN A 80 4.55 -18.13 -2.12
CA ASN A 80 4.01 -17.21 -3.10
C ASN A 80 2.77 -17.71 -3.84
N GLU A 81 2.65 -19.02 -4.08
CA GLU A 81 1.51 -19.58 -4.80
C GLU A 81 0.21 -19.33 -4.02
N ALA A 82 0.20 -19.55 -2.71
CA ALA A 82 -0.97 -19.32 -1.88
C ALA A 82 -1.42 -17.84 -1.91
N SER A 83 -0.48 -16.89 -1.96
CA SER A 83 -0.80 -15.47 -2.07
C SER A 83 -1.40 -15.11 -3.43
N PHE A 84 -0.88 -15.66 -4.52
CA PHE A 84 -1.43 -15.43 -5.86
C PHE A 84 -2.80 -16.09 -6.04
N GLU A 85 -2.97 -17.31 -5.55
CA GLU A 85 -4.27 -18.00 -5.55
C GLU A 85 -5.32 -17.21 -4.76
N PHE A 86 -4.95 -16.67 -3.61
CA PHE A 86 -5.80 -15.80 -2.81
C PHE A 86 -6.24 -14.56 -3.60
N VAL A 87 -5.31 -13.88 -4.28
CA VAL A 87 -5.60 -12.71 -5.11
C VAL A 87 -6.58 -13.06 -6.22
N VAL A 88 -6.42 -14.21 -6.87
CA VAL A 88 -7.31 -14.68 -7.93
C VAL A 88 -8.69 -15.02 -7.38
N GLU A 89 -8.75 -15.76 -6.26
CA GLU A 89 -10.02 -16.14 -5.62
C GLU A 89 -10.85 -14.93 -5.20
N LYS A 90 -10.19 -13.95 -4.59
CA LYS A 90 -10.86 -12.75 -4.07
C LYS A 90 -11.14 -11.71 -5.15
N ASN A 91 -10.37 -11.72 -6.24
CA ASN A 91 -10.50 -10.82 -7.38
C ASN A 91 -10.76 -9.35 -6.98
N PRO A 92 -9.81 -8.69 -6.28
CA PRO A 92 -9.97 -7.33 -5.77
C PRO A 92 -10.07 -6.31 -6.92
N ASP A 93 -10.64 -5.14 -6.63
CA ASP A 93 -10.67 -4.01 -7.57
C ASP A 93 -9.27 -3.43 -7.78
N TYR A 94 -8.44 -3.40 -6.72
CA TYR A 94 -7.09 -2.86 -6.71
C TYR A 94 -6.09 -3.82 -6.08
N ILE A 95 -4.86 -3.80 -6.60
CA ILE A 95 -3.70 -4.47 -5.99
C ILE A 95 -2.64 -3.42 -5.73
N PHE A 96 -2.26 -3.24 -4.47
CA PHE A 96 -1.16 -2.35 -4.07
C PHE A 96 0.08 -3.19 -3.76
N ALA A 97 1.17 -2.90 -4.45
CA ALA A 97 2.44 -3.62 -4.31
C ALA A 97 3.55 -2.70 -3.78
N MET A 98 4.12 -3.08 -2.64
CA MET A 98 5.31 -2.45 -2.08
C MET A 98 6.52 -3.34 -2.37
N ASP A 99 7.52 -2.82 -3.07
CA ASP A 99 8.76 -3.51 -3.41
C ASP A 99 9.77 -3.36 -2.28
N ARG A 100 9.87 -4.39 -1.42
CA ARG A 100 10.83 -4.38 -0.31
C ARG A 100 12.27 -4.45 -0.78
N ASP A 101 12.52 -5.23 -1.82
CA ASP A 101 13.90 -5.45 -2.29
C ASP A 101 14.44 -4.16 -2.93
N ALA A 102 13.58 -3.40 -3.64
CA ALA A 102 13.91 -2.05 -4.09
C ALA A 102 14.06 -1.07 -2.91
N ALA A 103 13.23 -1.18 -1.87
CA ALA A 103 13.30 -0.32 -0.68
C ALA A 103 14.64 -0.39 0.05
N ILE A 104 15.24 -1.58 0.11
CA ILE A 104 16.51 -1.83 0.81
C ILE A 104 17.73 -1.93 -0.13
N GLY A 105 17.52 -1.72 -1.43
CA GLY A 105 18.59 -1.71 -2.42
C GLY A 105 19.25 -3.08 -2.64
N THR A 106 18.47 -4.15 -2.67
CA THR A 106 18.99 -5.50 -2.91
C THR A 106 19.44 -5.66 -4.38
N ASP A 107 20.72 -5.86 -4.61
CA ASP A 107 21.27 -6.06 -5.94
C ASP A 107 20.72 -7.34 -6.59
N GLY A 108 20.29 -7.22 -7.85
CA GLY A 108 19.79 -8.36 -8.65
C GLY A 108 18.42 -8.87 -8.22
N ALA A 109 17.69 -8.12 -7.38
CA ALA A 109 16.33 -8.45 -6.99
C ALA A 109 15.37 -8.36 -8.18
N GLN A 110 14.38 -9.23 -8.18
CA GLN A 110 13.28 -9.17 -9.15
C GLN A 110 12.34 -8.03 -8.76
N MET A 111 12.02 -7.17 -9.72
CA MET A 111 11.12 -6.03 -9.49
C MET A 111 9.70 -6.50 -9.17
N ALA A 112 8.96 -5.71 -8.38
CA ALA A 112 7.56 -6.02 -8.04
C ALA A 112 6.69 -6.25 -9.28
N GLN A 113 6.92 -5.48 -10.34
CA GLN A 113 6.22 -5.66 -11.61
C GLN A 113 6.47 -7.04 -12.22
N GLU A 114 7.69 -7.53 -12.24
CA GLU A 114 8.02 -8.85 -12.78
C GLU A 114 7.40 -9.97 -11.95
N ILE A 115 7.31 -9.77 -10.62
CA ILE A 115 6.69 -10.74 -9.70
C ILE A 115 5.18 -10.84 -9.94
N LEU A 116 4.50 -9.70 -10.13
CA LEU A 116 3.06 -9.64 -10.32
C LEU A 116 2.60 -9.88 -11.76
N GLU A 117 3.47 -9.81 -12.76
CA GLU A 117 3.14 -10.13 -14.14
C GLU A 117 3.16 -11.66 -14.42
N ASN A 118 2.56 -12.44 -13.53
CA ASN A 118 2.34 -13.88 -13.73
C ASN A 118 0.94 -14.18 -14.25
N GLU A 119 0.72 -15.38 -14.77
CA GLU A 119 -0.55 -15.76 -15.40
C GLU A 119 -1.74 -15.75 -14.44
N LEU A 120 -1.52 -15.99 -13.14
CA LEU A 120 -2.56 -15.94 -12.14
C LEU A 120 -3.06 -14.50 -11.96
N VAL A 121 -2.16 -13.57 -11.70
CA VAL A 121 -2.50 -12.14 -11.52
C VAL A 121 -3.09 -11.55 -12.79
N LYS A 122 -2.57 -11.91 -13.97
CA LYS A 122 -3.11 -11.49 -15.28
C LYS A 122 -4.56 -11.89 -15.52
N SER A 123 -5.03 -12.92 -14.83
CA SER A 123 -6.43 -13.35 -14.90
C SER A 123 -7.39 -12.43 -14.15
N THR A 124 -6.90 -11.65 -13.19
CA THR A 124 -7.71 -10.78 -12.33
C THR A 124 -8.24 -9.55 -13.05
N ASP A 125 -9.35 -9.01 -12.54
CA ASP A 125 -9.93 -7.77 -13.06
C ASP A 125 -9.05 -6.56 -12.76
N ALA A 126 -8.36 -6.55 -11.61
CA ALA A 126 -7.38 -5.52 -11.28
C ALA A 126 -6.28 -5.41 -12.34
N TYR A 127 -5.72 -6.51 -12.81
CA TYR A 127 -4.73 -6.50 -13.89
C TYR A 127 -5.33 -5.99 -15.22
N LYS A 128 -6.48 -6.55 -15.61
CA LYS A 128 -7.15 -6.21 -16.88
C LYS A 128 -7.55 -4.75 -16.98
N ASN A 129 -7.90 -4.15 -15.84
CA ASN A 129 -8.31 -2.74 -15.77
C ASN A 129 -7.12 -1.79 -15.51
N GLY A 130 -5.91 -2.29 -15.34
CA GLY A 130 -4.74 -1.49 -15.02
C GLY A 130 -4.72 -0.96 -13.58
N HIS A 131 -5.37 -1.64 -12.65
CA HIS A 131 -5.50 -1.26 -11.25
C HIS A 131 -4.45 -1.93 -10.34
N ILE A 132 -3.29 -2.24 -10.88
CA ILE A 132 -2.12 -2.64 -10.07
C ILE A 132 -1.28 -1.41 -9.80
N VAL A 133 -1.21 -1.00 -8.54
CA VAL A 133 -0.47 0.16 -8.07
C VAL A 133 0.86 -0.29 -7.48
N TYR A 134 1.95 0.07 -8.15
CA TYR A 134 3.31 -0.09 -7.62
C TYR A 134 3.67 1.19 -6.85
N LEU A 135 3.86 1.08 -5.55
CA LEU A 135 4.16 2.23 -4.69
C LEU A 135 5.51 2.84 -5.06
N ALA A 136 5.50 4.12 -5.48
CA ALA A 136 6.64 4.75 -6.15
C ALA A 136 7.86 4.97 -5.23
N HIS A 137 7.62 5.17 -3.91
CA HIS A 137 8.68 5.36 -2.93
C HIS A 137 8.74 4.20 -1.92
N PRO A 138 9.11 2.96 -2.36
CA PRO A 138 9.03 1.77 -1.53
C PRO A 138 9.84 1.87 -0.23
N ASN A 139 10.94 2.62 -0.22
CA ASN A 139 11.72 2.91 0.98
C ASN A 139 10.90 3.65 2.05
N VAL A 140 10.07 4.61 1.65
CA VAL A 140 9.18 5.35 2.56
C VAL A 140 8.10 4.42 3.11
N TRP A 141 7.43 3.67 2.24
CA TRP A 141 6.42 2.70 2.62
C TRP A 141 6.94 1.57 3.53
N TYR A 142 8.21 1.21 3.37
CA TYR A 142 8.83 0.13 4.13
C TYR A 142 9.38 0.59 5.48
N THR A 143 9.97 1.79 5.58
CA THR A 143 10.77 2.18 6.74
C THR A 143 10.30 3.43 7.47
N ALA A 144 9.51 4.29 6.87
CA ALA A 144 9.27 5.66 7.35
C ALA A 144 7.81 5.94 7.79
N GLU A 145 7.13 4.98 8.37
CA GLU A 145 5.69 5.05 8.72
C GLU A 145 5.29 6.19 9.68
N GLY A 146 6.20 6.98 10.21
CA GLY A 146 5.92 7.89 11.32
C GLY A 146 6.34 9.35 11.16
N GLY A 147 6.48 9.88 9.96
CA GLY A 147 6.91 11.27 9.75
C GLY A 147 5.97 12.07 8.85
N ILE A 148 5.91 13.39 9.08
CA ILE A 148 5.11 14.32 8.27
C ILE A 148 5.50 14.24 6.77
N GLN A 149 6.81 14.17 6.49
CA GLN A 149 7.30 14.02 5.12
C GLN A 149 6.91 12.67 4.52
N ALA A 150 7.07 11.60 5.29
CA ALA A 150 6.69 10.26 4.86
C ALA A 150 5.20 10.18 4.55
N LEU A 151 4.34 10.72 5.41
CA LEU A 151 2.90 10.79 5.16
C LEU A 151 2.60 11.58 3.88
N SER A 152 3.26 12.72 3.66
CA SER A 152 3.08 13.52 2.44
C SER A 152 3.48 12.75 1.19
N GLU A 153 4.59 12.01 1.22
CA GLU A 153 5.04 11.19 0.09
C GLU A 153 4.11 10.01 -0.17
N MET A 154 3.67 9.29 0.88
CA MET A 154 2.70 8.20 0.75
C MET A 154 1.38 8.68 0.14
N LEU A 155 0.84 9.82 0.59
CA LEU A 155 -0.37 10.40 0.01
C LEU A 155 -0.14 10.80 -1.46
N SER A 156 1.01 11.38 -1.78
CA SER A 156 1.33 11.74 -3.18
C SER A 156 1.43 10.52 -4.09
N ASP A 157 2.00 9.42 -3.61
CA ASP A 157 2.05 8.15 -4.36
C ASP A 157 0.64 7.66 -4.70
N LEU A 158 -0.27 7.70 -3.71
CA LEU A 158 -1.66 7.28 -3.92
C LEU A 158 -2.43 8.25 -4.83
N GLU A 159 -2.29 9.56 -4.63
CA GLU A 159 -2.92 10.57 -5.50
C GLU A 159 -2.49 10.41 -6.96
N ASN A 160 -1.20 10.26 -7.21
CA ASN A 160 -0.66 10.09 -8.56
C ASN A 160 -1.09 8.77 -9.23
N ALA A 161 -1.37 7.74 -8.44
CA ALA A 161 -1.76 6.44 -8.96
C ALA A 161 -3.27 6.28 -9.15
N LEU A 162 -4.10 7.04 -8.41
CA LEU A 162 -5.54 6.82 -8.31
C LEU A 162 -6.38 7.97 -8.91
N LEU A 163 -5.85 9.20 -8.90
CA LEU A 163 -6.55 10.40 -9.36
C LEU A 163 -5.99 10.94 -10.66
#